data_0cd2d5eb56fa6f74f8ca735a82ca6a8c
#
_entry.id   0cd2d5eb56fa6f74f8ca735a82ca6a8c
#
_cell.length_a   1.000
_cell.length_b   1.000
_cell.length_c   1.000
_cell.angle_alpha   90.00
_cell.angle_beta   90.00
_cell.angle_gamma   90.00
#
_symmetry.space_group_name_H-M   'P 1'
#
loop_
_entity.id
_entity.type
_entity.pdbx_description
1 polymer ?
#
loop_
_entity_poly.entity_id
_entity_poly.type
_entity_poly.pdbx_seq_one_letter_code
_entity_poly.pdbx_strand_id
1 'polypeptide(L)'
;RSGNWTQATVTFPANIDEIPALRTYYKAFRDGFTSNRDRSSAVKAGETPSLTAVRSIDYWDDETIASMKAAKENGQPVLMGSLRYKGTDIYGLSGKVKSVNGNEESLKFDQAGNLIAMQNKFGDEATYQYVTATSYKVEGWGDYVVNIESKDGMRTDICPDADTNTELDQTYMFDKRNRIISHQFTSHMAYVTWKYSYEGDSKYPATMIQEHPEEGNTTYRYTYTKFDKHKNWIERKVSYTTEYDKYDDNGNYVGDEYTAPEEYTEKRTIEYW
;
A
#
# COMPACT_ATOMS: atom_id res chain seq x y z
N ARG A 1 22.83 3.05 24.66
CA ARG A 1 21.48 2.39 24.81
C ARG A 1 20.46 3.52 24.95
N SER A 2 19.51 3.62 24.03
CA SER A 2 18.60 4.77 23.89
C SER A 2 17.50 4.89 24.95
N GLY A 3 17.44 3.99 25.92
CA GLY A 3 16.45 4.04 27.02
C GLY A 3 14.98 3.86 26.60
N ASN A 4 14.74 3.39 25.37
CA ASN A 4 13.39 3.17 24.89
C ASN A 4 12.77 1.93 25.54
N TRP A 5 11.53 2.05 26.02
CA TRP A 5 10.80 0.91 26.53
C TRP A 5 10.22 0.07 25.39
N THR A 6 10.26 -1.24 25.53
CA THR A 6 9.64 -2.19 24.59
C THR A 6 8.36 -2.81 25.13
N GLN A 7 8.19 -2.72 26.45
CA GLN A 7 6.99 -3.15 27.14
C GLN A 7 6.71 -2.21 28.31
N ALA A 8 5.47 -1.82 28.50
CA ALA A 8 5.00 -1.07 29.65
C ALA A 8 3.67 -1.67 30.15
N THR A 9 3.54 -1.81 31.47
CA THR A 9 2.29 -2.20 32.09
C THR A 9 1.78 -1.03 32.92
N VAL A 10 0.55 -0.63 32.65
CA VAL A 10 -0.15 0.41 33.39
C VAL A 10 -1.22 -0.26 34.22
N THR A 11 -1.16 -0.07 35.54
CA THR A 11 -2.15 -0.60 36.48
C THR A 11 -3.05 0.54 36.92
N PHE A 12 -4.34 0.33 36.85
CA PHE A 12 -5.35 1.30 37.26
C PHE A 12 -5.95 0.91 38.60
N PRO A 13 -6.41 1.87 39.43
CA PRO A 13 -7.09 1.55 40.68
C PRO A 13 -8.38 0.76 40.43
N ALA A 14 -8.76 -0.11 41.36
CA ALA A 14 -9.92 -1.00 41.23
C ALA A 14 -11.25 -0.22 41.06
N ASN A 15 -11.30 1.03 41.52
CA ASN A 15 -12.46 1.92 41.40
C ASN A 15 -12.36 2.92 40.24
N ILE A 16 -11.65 2.56 39.17
CA ILE A 16 -11.41 3.47 38.03
C ILE A 16 -12.72 4.02 37.42
N ASP A 17 -13.80 3.24 37.47
CA ASP A 17 -15.11 3.64 36.93
C ASP A 17 -15.78 4.74 37.77
N GLU A 18 -15.36 4.92 39.03
CA GLU A 18 -15.85 5.97 39.95
C GLU A 18 -15.07 7.29 39.78
N ILE A 19 -13.95 7.26 39.02
CA ILE A 19 -13.08 8.43 38.81
C ILE A 19 -13.20 8.88 37.34
N PRO A 20 -14.05 9.88 37.00
CA PRO A 20 -14.36 10.24 35.63
C PRO A 20 -13.14 10.57 34.77
N ALA A 21 -12.15 11.27 35.34
CA ALA A 21 -10.92 11.64 34.63
C ALA A 21 -10.09 10.42 34.23
N LEU A 22 -9.93 9.45 35.14
CA LEU A 22 -9.18 8.21 34.90
C LEU A 22 -9.94 7.29 33.94
N ARG A 23 -11.28 7.26 34.02
CA ARG A 23 -12.13 6.50 33.09
C ARG A 23 -11.94 6.95 31.64
N THR A 24 -11.83 8.24 31.42
CA THR A 24 -11.56 8.78 30.07
C THR A 24 -10.18 8.36 29.55
N TYR A 25 -9.17 8.46 30.39
CA TYR A 25 -7.82 7.99 30.06
C TYR A 25 -7.76 6.47 29.82
N TYR A 26 -8.39 5.69 30.66
CA TYR A 26 -8.47 4.23 30.52
C TYR A 26 -9.15 3.85 29.21
N LYS A 27 -10.26 4.51 28.86
CA LYS A 27 -10.98 4.25 27.62
C LYS A 27 -10.14 4.63 26.40
N ALA A 28 -9.52 5.80 26.39
CA ALA A 28 -8.65 6.25 25.30
C ALA A 28 -7.42 5.34 25.15
N PHE A 29 -6.81 4.92 26.27
CA PHE A 29 -5.67 4.01 26.26
C PHE A 29 -6.07 2.62 25.77
N ARG A 30 -7.18 2.08 26.24
CA ARG A 30 -7.74 0.80 25.80
C ARG A 30 -8.10 0.82 24.32
N ASP A 31 -8.79 1.85 23.84
CA ASP A 31 -9.28 1.95 22.47
C ASP A 31 -8.12 2.21 21.48
N GLY A 32 -7.04 2.87 21.93
CA GLY A 32 -5.82 3.10 21.14
C GLY A 32 -4.87 1.91 21.05
N PHE A 33 -4.95 0.94 21.96
CA PHE A 33 -4.03 -0.22 22.01
C PHE A 33 -4.69 -1.57 21.69
N THR A 34 -6.01 -1.66 21.67
CA THR A 34 -6.70 -2.90 21.31
C THR A 34 -6.95 -2.96 19.82
N SER A 35 -6.02 -3.56 19.09
CA SER A 35 -6.40 -4.22 17.84
C SER A 35 -7.48 -5.26 18.15
N ASN A 36 -8.54 -5.24 17.41
CA ASN A 36 -9.79 -6.01 17.35
C ASN A 36 -9.87 -7.47 17.87
N ARG A 37 -9.02 -7.97 18.77
CA ARG A 37 -9.00 -9.39 19.10
C ARG A 37 -9.44 -9.81 20.51
N ASP A 38 -9.58 -8.91 21.48
CA ASP A 38 -10.06 -9.33 22.83
C ASP A 38 -10.97 -8.30 23.48
N ARG A 39 -12.19 -8.20 22.97
CA ARG A 39 -13.28 -7.48 23.65
C ARG A 39 -13.96 -8.29 24.78
N SER A 40 -13.42 -9.45 25.16
CA SER A 40 -14.15 -10.39 26.02
C SER A 40 -13.62 -10.57 27.44
N SER A 41 -12.55 -9.93 27.84
CA SER A 41 -12.16 -9.92 29.27
C SER A 41 -12.78 -8.73 29.99
N ALA A 42 -14.07 -8.84 30.31
CA ALA A 42 -14.65 -8.04 31.37
C ALA A 42 -13.80 -8.23 32.63
N VAL A 43 -13.22 -7.15 33.16
CA VAL A 43 -12.50 -7.17 34.44
C VAL A 43 -13.48 -7.71 35.48
N LYS A 44 -13.16 -8.86 36.08
CA LYS A 44 -14.01 -9.44 37.12
C LYS A 44 -14.03 -8.50 38.33
N ALA A 45 -15.18 -8.41 38.97
CA ALA A 45 -15.32 -7.60 40.19
C ALA A 45 -14.25 -8.01 41.21
N GLY A 46 -13.39 -7.05 41.61
CA GLY A 46 -12.28 -7.27 42.57
C GLY A 46 -10.90 -7.43 41.91
N GLU A 47 -10.77 -7.48 40.59
CA GLU A 47 -9.48 -7.47 39.88
C GLU A 47 -9.01 -6.02 39.63
N THR A 48 -7.72 -5.77 39.79
CA THR A 48 -7.11 -4.48 39.44
C THR A 48 -6.92 -4.41 37.93
N PRO A 49 -7.55 -3.44 37.23
CA PRO A 49 -7.37 -3.33 35.79
C PRO A 49 -5.91 -3.04 35.44
N SER A 50 -5.34 -3.80 34.55
CA SER A 50 -3.99 -3.54 34.05
C SER A 50 -3.97 -3.68 32.52
N LEU A 51 -3.18 -2.83 31.89
CA LEU A 51 -2.92 -2.89 30.44
C LEU A 51 -1.42 -3.04 30.22
N THR A 52 -1.04 -4.00 29.40
CA THR A 52 0.34 -4.15 28.97
C THR A 52 0.46 -3.72 27.52
N ALA A 53 1.24 -2.67 27.27
CA ALA A 53 1.58 -2.22 25.94
C ALA A 53 2.94 -2.80 25.55
N VAL A 54 2.98 -3.43 24.38
CA VAL A 54 4.22 -3.92 23.76
C VAL A 54 4.39 -3.15 22.46
N ARG A 55 5.57 -2.59 22.21
CA ARG A 55 5.91 -1.96 20.95
C ARG A 55 7.17 -2.60 20.37
N SER A 56 7.17 -2.79 19.06
CA SER A 56 8.37 -3.01 18.28
C SER A 56 9.05 -1.67 18.02
N ILE A 57 10.36 -1.61 18.20
CA ILE A 57 11.15 -0.42 17.90
C ILE A 57 12.14 -0.83 16.83
N ASP A 58 11.91 -0.35 15.61
CA ASP A 58 12.86 -0.46 14.54
C ASP A 58 13.78 0.76 14.59
N TYR A 59 15.08 0.51 14.73
CA TYR A 59 16.09 1.57 14.70
C TYR A 59 16.41 1.89 13.25
N TRP A 60 16.54 3.17 13.00
CA TRP A 60 16.95 3.66 11.70
C TRP A 60 18.38 3.24 11.42
N ASP A 61 18.64 2.75 10.20
CA ASP A 61 19.99 2.53 9.74
C ASP A 61 20.74 3.85 9.52
N ASP A 62 22.07 3.79 9.48
CA ASP A 62 22.93 4.97 9.33
C ASP A 62 22.67 5.71 8.01
N GLU A 63 22.27 5.01 6.95
CA GLU A 63 21.95 5.61 5.63
C GLU A 63 20.67 6.44 5.70
N THR A 64 19.64 5.92 6.38
CA THR A 64 18.39 6.64 6.64
C THR A 64 18.64 7.89 7.48
N ILE A 65 19.45 7.79 8.54
CA ILE A 65 19.83 8.94 9.38
C ILE A 65 20.57 10.00 8.58
N ALA A 66 21.51 9.61 7.72
CA ALA A 66 22.25 10.52 6.86
C ALA A 66 21.34 11.23 5.85
N SER A 67 20.41 10.49 5.24
CA SER A 67 19.40 11.02 4.31
C SER A 67 18.49 12.06 4.97
N MET A 68 18.05 11.80 6.21
CA MET A 68 17.24 12.75 6.98
C MET A 68 17.98 14.03 7.33
N LYS A 69 19.26 13.93 7.68
CA LYS A 69 20.10 15.12 7.95
C LYS A 69 20.25 15.98 6.70
N ALA A 70 20.55 15.35 5.55
CA ALA A 70 20.65 16.04 4.28
C ALA A 70 19.33 16.72 3.86
N ALA A 71 18.18 16.06 4.04
CA ALA A 71 16.88 16.65 3.76
C ALA A 71 16.61 17.88 4.64
N LYS A 72 16.94 17.81 5.93
CA LYS A 72 16.79 18.93 6.86
C LYS A 72 17.68 20.12 6.49
N GLU A 73 18.92 19.88 6.09
CA GLU A 73 19.87 20.91 5.64
C GLU A 73 19.38 21.60 4.36
N ASN A 74 18.68 20.89 3.49
CA ASN A 74 18.13 21.41 2.24
C ASN A 74 16.71 22.01 2.38
N GLY A 75 16.17 22.14 3.61
CA GLY A 75 14.84 22.70 3.86
C GLY A 75 13.68 21.82 3.37
N GLN A 76 13.96 20.55 3.06
CA GLN A 76 12.91 19.58 2.68
C GLN A 76 12.23 19.01 3.94
N PRO A 77 10.92 18.69 3.87
CA PRO A 77 10.26 18.05 5.00
C PRO A 77 10.94 16.71 5.32
N VAL A 78 11.37 16.55 6.56
CA VAL A 78 11.93 15.31 7.05
C VAL A 78 10.78 14.36 7.34
N LEU A 79 10.63 13.32 6.52
CA LEU A 79 9.67 12.26 6.78
C LEU A 79 10.11 11.47 8.02
N MET A 80 9.35 11.62 9.09
CA MET A 80 9.59 10.95 10.38
C MET A 80 9.13 9.48 10.31
N GLY A 81 9.93 8.61 9.73
CA GLY A 81 9.71 7.16 9.62
C GLY A 81 9.91 6.67 8.19
N SER A 82 10.55 5.51 8.02
CA SER A 82 10.55 4.85 6.73
C SER A 82 9.17 4.24 6.51
N LEU A 83 8.49 4.63 5.46
CA LEU A 83 7.31 3.91 4.98
C LEU A 83 7.70 2.46 4.69
N ARG A 84 7.04 1.52 5.33
CA ARG A 84 7.11 0.13 4.93
C ARG A 84 6.31 -0.02 3.63
N TYR A 85 6.86 -0.69 2.63
CA TYR A 85 6.28 -0.82 1.29
C TYR A 85 6.10 0.54 0.59
N LYS A 86 7.23 1.12 0.19
CA LYS A 86 7.31 2.40 -0.52
C LYS A 86 6.72 2.28 -1.93
N GLY A 87 6.55 3.40 -2.61
CA GLY A 87 6.14 3.38 -4.01
C GLY A 87 7.07 2.53 -4.88
N THR A 88 8.39 2.61 -4.68
CA THR A 88 9.35 1.76 -5.41
C THR A 88 9.17 0.26 -5.13
N ASP A 89 8.71 -0.14 -3.93
CA ASP A 89 8.43 -1.55 -3.61
C ASP A 89 7.16 -2.02 -4.32
N ILE A 90 6.11 -1.19 -4.34
CA ILE A 90 4.85 -1.46 -5.05
C ILE A 90 5.11 -1.70 -6.54
N TYR A 91 5.95 -0.86 -7.16
CA TYR A 91 6.31 -0.98 -8.58
C TYR A 91 7.47 -1.94 -8.86
N GLY A 92 7.97 -2.64 -7.85
CA GLY A 92 9.06 -3.61 -7.97
C GLY A 92 10.37 -3.01 -8.49
N LEU A 93 10.69 -1.78 -8.15
CA LEU A 93 11.87 -1.06 -8.62
C LEU A 93 13.10 -1.27 -7.71
N SER A 94 14.29 -1.26 -8.30
CA SER A 94 15.58 -1.37 -7.61
C SER A 94 16.43 -0.13 -7.83
N GLY A 95 17.23 0.22 -6.83
CA GLY A 95 18.07 1.41 -6.85
C GLY A 95 17.31 2.67 -6.42
N LYS A 96 18.02 3.79 -6.36
CA LYS A 96 17.42 5.10 -6.02
C LYS A 96 16.75 5.68 -7.26
N VAL A 97 15.57 5.14 -7.61
CA VAL A 97 14.82 5.57 -8.79
C VAL A 97 14.26 6.97 -8.57
N LYS A 98 14.46 7.85 -9.55
CA LYS A 98 13.91 9.20 -9.60
C LYS A 98 12.64 9.27 -10.43
N SER A 99 12.65 8.64 -11.59
CA SER A 99 11.47 8.58 -12.47
C SER A 99 11.44 7.31 -13.30
N VAL A 100 10.23 6.92 -13.68
CA VAL A 100 9.95 5.89 -14.69
C VAL A 100 9.02 6.53 -15.70
N ASN A 101 9.38 6.46 -16.99
CA ASN A 101 8.53 6.94 -18.08
C ASN A 101 8.24 5.77 -19.00
N GLY A 102 7.00 5.32 -19.03
CA GLY A 102 6.50 4.20 -19.81
C GLY A 102 5.41 4.63 -20.79
N ASN A 103 4.92 3.66 -21.59
CA ASN A 103 3.85 3.91 -22.53
C ASN A 103 2.49 4.11 -21.84
N GLU A 104 2.28 3.44 -20.71
CA GLU A 104 1.00 3.45 -20.01
C GLU A 104 0.97 4.49 -18.89
N GLU A 105 2.12 4.73 -18.24
CA GLU A 105 2.23 5.64 -17.11
C GLU A 105 3.62 6.24 -16.97
N SER A 106 3.68 7.41 -16.33
CA SER A 106 4.91 8.03 -15.88
C SER A 106 4.85 8.24 -14.37
N LEU A 107 5.94 7.88 -13.68
CA LEU A 107 6.03 7.88 -12.22
C LEU A 107 7.22 8.72 -11.78
N LYS A 108 7.07 9.48 -10.70
CA LYS A 108 8.17 10.20 -10.05
C LYS A 108 8.26 9.81 -8.58
N PHE A 109 9.48 9.66 -8.09
CA PHE A 109 9.75 9.24 -6.71
C PHE A 109 10.67 10.25 -6.02
N ASP A 110 10.50 10.39 -4.70
CA ASP A 110 11.48 11.09 -3.87
C ASP A 110 12.72 10.20 -3.62
N GLN A 111 13.75 10.75 -2.96
CA GLN A 111 14.98 10.03 -2.66
C GLN A 111 14.77 8.85 -1.69
N ALA A 112 13.68 8.85 -0.92
CA ALA A 112 13.29 7.74 -0.04
C ALA A 112 12.55 6.62 -0.78
N GLY A 113 12.15 6.83 -2.05
CA GLY A 113 11.43 5.88 -2.88
C GLY A 113 9.90 5.98 -2.77
N ASN A 114 9.38 7.06 -2.18
CA ASN A 114 7.94 7.30 -2.13
C ASN A 114 7.48 7.89 -3.46
N LEU A 115 6.29 7.47 -3.93
CA LEU A 115 5.68 8.03 -5.14
C LEU A 115 5.24 9.48 -4.86
N ILE A 116 5.71 10.44 -5.67
CA ILE A 116 5.38 11.87 -5.52
C ILE A 116 4.59 12.43 -6.70
N ALA A 117 4.60 11.76 -7.85
CA ALA A 117 3.69 12.10 -8.95
C ALA A 117 3.46 10.88 -9.84
N MET A 118 2.27 10.83 -10.44
CA MET A 118 1.91 9.84 -11.46
C MET A 118 1.16 10.55 -12.58
N GLN A 119 1.40 10.13 -13.82
CA GLN A 119 0.64 10.56 -14.99
C GLN A 119 0.24 9.31 -15.77
N ASN A 120 -1.04 9.19 -16.12
CA ASN A 120 -1.53 8.09 -16.94
C ASN A 120 -1.29 8.36 -18.43
N LYS A 121 -1.57 7.38 -19.29
CA LYS A 121 -1.43 7.50 -20.75
C LYS A 121 -2.33 8.55 -21.41
N PHE A 122 -3.37 9.00 -20.73
CA PHE A 122 -4.29 10.02 -21.21
C PHE A 122 -3.83 11.45 -20.87
N GLY A 123 -2.76 11.57 -20.07
CA GLY A 123 -2.19 12.83 -19.64
C GLY A 123 -2.72 13.36 -18.32
N ASP A 124 -3.63 12.61 -17.66
CA ASP A 124 -4.11 13.00 -16.33
C ASP A 124 -2.99 12.81 -15.31
N GLU A 125 -2.73 13.83 -14.51
CA GLU A 125 -1.64 13.87 -13.54
C GLU A 125 -2.20 13.92 -12.10
N ALA A 126 -1.57 13.17 -11.21
CA ALA A 126 -1.77 13.27 -9.77
C ALA A 126 -0.44 13.51 -9.08
N THR A 127 -0.44 14.37 -8.07
CA THR A 127 0.71 14.59 -7.19
C THR A 127 0.41 14.12 -5.77
N TYR A 128 1.45 13.63 -5.09
CA TYR A 128 1.35 13.02 -3.76
C TYR A 128 2.27 13.77 -2.81
N GLN A 129 1.71 14.59 -1.94
CA GLN A 129 2.46 15.35 -0.96
C GLN A 129 2.37 14.66 0.40
N TYR A 130 3.47 14.04 0.83
CA TYR A 130 3.53 13.40 2.15
C TYR A 130 3.51 14.46 3.26
N VAL A 131 2.49 14.39 4.10
CA VAL A 131 2.28 15.28 5.26
C VAL A 131 2.97 14.67 6.49
N THR A 132 2.87 13.35 6.63
CA THR A 132 3.54 12.55 7.65
C THR A 132 4.11 11.28 7.02
N ALA A 133 4.80 10.44 7.82
CA ALA A 133 5.23 9.12 7.36
C ALA A 133 4.06 8.17 7.03
N THR A 134 2.86 8.46 7.51
CA THR A 134 1.66 7.62 7.36
C THR A 134 0.49 8.36 6.75
N SER A 135 0.71 9.50 6.09
CA SER A 135 -0.33 10.20 5.36
C SER A 135 0.21 11.07 4.24
N TYR A 136 -0.52 11.17 3.16
CA TYR A 136 -0.23 12.07 2.05
C TYR A 136 -1.51 12.73 1.53
N LYS A 137 -1.33 13.90 0.92
CA LYS A 137 -2.36 14.62 0.17
C LYS A 137 -2.23 14.27 -1.30
N VAL A 138 -3.34 14.00 -1.97
CA VAL A 138 -3.41 13.83 -3.42
C VAL A 138 -3.98 15.11 -4.02
N GLU A 139 -3.40 15.57 -5.11
CA GLU A 139 -3.88 16.69 -5.91
C GLU A 139 -3.93 16.28 -7.38
N GLY A 140 -4.93 16.74 -8.13
CA GLY A 140 -5.10 16.49 -9.57
C GLY A 140 -6.24 15.53 -9.89
N TRP A 141 -6.33 14.37 -9.27
CA TRP A 141 -7.47 13.44 -9.43
C TRP A 141 -8.60 13.66 -8.41
N GLY A 142 -8.46 14.68 -7.60
CA GLY A 142 -9.28 15.06 -6.49
C GLY A 142 -8.39 15.53 -5.34
N ASP A 143 -8.87 16.49 -4.57
CA ASP A 143 -8.11 17.01 -3.42
C ASP A 143 -8.53 16.26 -2.17
N TYR A 144 -7.80 15.19 -1.82
CA TYR A 144 -8.11 14.37 -0.65
C TYR A 144 -6.86 13.94 0.12
N VAL A 145 -7.05 13.60 1.39
CA VAL A 145 -5.99 13.11 2.27
C VAL A 145 -6.13 11.60 2.40
N VAL A 146 -4.99 10.91 2.26
CA VAL A 146 -4.90 9.45 2.41
C VAL A 146 -4.09 9.12 3.65
N ASN A 147 -4.60 8.22 4.46
CA ASN A 147 -3.89 7.61 5.57
C ASN A 147 -3.33 6.25 5.17
N ILE A 148 -2.10 5.97 5.59
CA ILE A 148 -1.40 4.72 5.29
C ILE A 148 -1.36 3.86 6.54
N GLU A 149 -1.87 2.64 6.43
CA GLU A 149 -1.70 1.59 7.41
C GLU A 149 -0.80 0.50 6.85
N SER A 150 0.20 0.07 7.63
CA SER A 150 1.09 -1.01 7.23
C SER A 150 1.18 -2.07 8.32
N LYS A 151 1.02 -3.33 7.92
CA LYS A 151 1.23 -4.54 8.74
C LYS A 151 2.20 -5.47 7.98
N ASP A 152 2.61 -6.57 8.63
CA ASP A 152 3.43 -7.56 7.98
C ASP A 152 2.76 -8.12 6.70
N GLY A 153 3.40 -7.88 5.56
CA GLY A 153 2.93 -8.33 4.25
C GLY A 153 1.76 -7.52 3.67
N MET A 154 1.36 -6.38 4.27
CA MET A 154 0.24 -5.58 3.79
C MET A 154 0.46 -4.08 3.99
N ARG A 155 0.05 -3.29 3.00
CA ARG A 155 -0.15 -1.84 3.11
C ARG A 155 -1.55 -1.50 2.63
N THR A 156 -2.28 -0.65 3.38
CA THR A 156 -3.57 -0.10 2.99
C THR A 156 -3.49 1.42 3.00
N ASP A 157 -3.88 2.02 1.89
CA ASP A 157 -4.00 3.46 1.72
C ASP A 157 -5.50 3.80 1.77
N ILE A 158 -5.92 4.50 2.82
CA ILE A 158 -7.34 4.75 3.16
C ILE A 158 -7.64 6.22 2.97
N CYS A 159 -8.63 6.54 2.15
CA CYS A 159 -9.16 7.90 2.03
C CYS A 159 -10.40 8.04 2.92
N PRO A 160 -10.32 8.77 4.06
CA PRO A 160 -11.42 8.88 5.02
C PRO A 160 -12.45 9.95 4.65
N ASP A 161 -12.49 10.47 3.43
CA ASP A 161 -13.38 11.58 3.07
C ASP A 161 -14.85 11.15 3.08
N ALA A 162 -15.49 11.37 4.23
CA ALA A 162 -16.86 10.97 4.53
C ALA A 162 -17.93 11.78 3.79
N ASP A 163 -17.59 12.93 3.22
CA ASP A 163 -18.60 13.82 2.60
C ASP A 163 -18.99 13.39 1.19
N THR A 164 -18.22 12.52 0.55
CA THR A 164 -18.45 12.12 -0.84
C THR A 164 -19.00 10.71 -1.00
N ASN A 165 -19.18 9.93 0.05
CA ASN A 165 -19.44 8.46 -0.01
C ASN A 165 -18.38 7.70 -0.84
N THR A 166 -17.22 8.27 -1.03
CA THR A 166 -16.11 7.72 -1.80
C THR A 166 -15.04 7.21 -0.84
N GLU A 167 -15.27 6.05 -0.26
CA GLU A 167 -14.17 5.28 0.32
C GLU A 167 -13.28 4.83 -0.85
N LEU A 168 -12.15 5.51 -1.03
CA LEU A 168 -11.13 5.12 -1.98
C LEU A 168 -10.05 4.38 -1.20
N ASP A 169 -10.15 3.06 -1.15
CA ASP A 169 -9.17 2.24 -0.47
C ASP A 169 -8.30 1.49 -1.48
N GLN A 170 -7.01 1.49 -1.24
CA GLN A 170 -6.07 0.66 -1.98
C GLN A 170 -5.35 -0.27 -1.00
N THR A 171 -5.45 -1.57 -1.20
CA THR A 171 -4.75 -2.56 -0.39
C THR A 171 -3.74 -3.30 -1.23
N TYR A 172 -2.49 -3.29 -0.78
CA TYR A 172 -1.37 -4.01 -1.38
C TYR A 172 -0.93 -5.14 -0.46
N MET A 173 -0.85 -6.36 -0.98
CA MET A 173 -0.34 -7.52 -0.26
C MET A 173 1.02 -7.95 -0.84
N PHE A 174 1.93 -8.33 0.05
CA PHE A 174 3.30 -8.70 -0.31
C PHE A 174 3.65 -10.09 0.23
N ASP A 175 4.45 -10.81 -0.52
CA ASP A 175 5.03 -12.08 -0.06
C ASP A 175 6.22 -11.83 0.90
N LYS A 176 6.79 -12.94 1.40
CA LYS A 176 7.97 -12.90 2.29
C LYS A 176 9.23 -12.29 1.65
N ARG A 177 9.25 -12.10 0.34
CA ARG A 177 10.34 -11.48 -0.44
C ARG A 177 10.04 -10.02 -0.79
N ASN A 178 8.99 -9.43 -0.19
CA ASN A 178 8.48 -8.08 -0.49
C ASN A 178 8.06 -7.90 -1.96
N ARG A 179 7.60 -8.96 -2.64
CA ARG A 179 7.00 -8.87 -3.97
C ARG A 179 5.49 -8.71 -3.81
N ILE A 180 4.88 -7.79 -4.55
CA ILE A 180 3.44 -7.60 -4.54
C ILE A 180 2.73 -8.86 -5.08
N ILE A 181 1.81 -9.43 -4.31
CA ILE A 181 1.01 -10.61 -4.72
C ILE A 181 -0.43 -10.28 -4.99
N SER A 182 -0.93 -9.15 -4.47
CA SER A 182 -2.25 -8.63 -4.76
C SER A 182 -2.28 -7.13 -4.59
N HIS A 183 -3.04 -6.47 -5.44
CA HIS A 183 -3.45 -5.08 -5.30
C HIS A 183 -4.97 -5.03 -5.45
N GLN A 184 -5.64 -4.40 -4.52
CA GLN A 184 -7.09 -4.22 -4.53
C GLN A 184 -7.39 -2.73 -4.49
N PHE A 185 -8.26 -2.29 -5.38
CA PHE A 185 -8.81 -0.95 -5.39
C PHE A 185 -10.31 -1.03 -5.15
N THR A 186 -10.80 -0.25 -4.20
CA THR A 186 -12.22 -0.16 -3.86
C THR A 186 -12.67 1.29 -3.94
N SER A 187 -13.74 1.55 -4.66
CA SER A 187 -14.46 2.82 -4.64
C SER A 187 -15.96 2.53 -4.62
N HIS A 188 -16.77 3.56 -4.41
CA HIS A 188 -18.23 3.41 -4.47
C HIS A 188 -18.74 2.95 -5.86
N MET A 189 -17.94 3.11 -6.91
CA MET A 189 -18.32 2.77 -8.30
C MET A 189 -17.57 1.60 -8.88
N ALA A 190 -16.46 1.16 -8.25
CA ALA A 190 -15.62 0.11 -8.81
C ALA A 190 -14.92 -0.69 -7.71
N TYR A 191 -14.79 -1.97 -7.95
CA TYR A 191 -13.98 -2.89 -7.17
C TYR A 191 -13.13 -3.66 -8.15
N VAL A 192 -11.81 -3.50 -8.09
CA VAL A 192 -10.88 -4.18 -8.98
C VAL A 192 -9.79 -4.84 -8.15
N THR A 193 -9.47 -6.09 -8.47
CA THR A 193 -8.37 -6.81 -7.84
C THR A 193 -7.37 -7.26 -8.90
N TRP A 194 -6.10 -6.97 -8.67
CA TRP A 194 -4.98 -7.50 -9.45
C TRP A 194 -4.25 -8.56 -8.61
N LYS A 195 -4.08 -9.76 -9.16
CA LYS A 195 -3.34 -10.87 -8.54
C LYS A 195 -2.11 -11.18 -9.35
N TYR A 196 -0.96 -11.26 -8.69
CA TYR A 196 0.34 -11.44 -9.35
C TYR A 196 0.94 -12.80 -9.02
N SER A 197 1.43 -13.51 -10.04
CA SER A 197 2.12 -14.79 -9.89
C SER A 197 3.53 -14.71 -10.45
N TYR A 198 4.47 -15.38 -9.80
CA TYR A 198 5.91 -15.31 -10.07
C TYR A 198 6.46 -16.69 -10.41
N GLU A 199 7.39 -16.75 -11.35
CA GLU A 199 8.15 -17.97 -11.62
C GLU A 199 9.42 -17.97 -10.77
N GLY A 200 9.56 -18.99 -9.92
CA GLY A 200 10.74 -19.20 -9.06
C GLY A 200 11.12 -17.94 -8.26
N ASP A 201 12.38 -17.55 -8.41
CA ASP A 201 12.97 -16.41 -7.70
C ASP A 201 12.85 -15.08 -8.46
N SER A 202 12.09 -15.06 -9.55
CA SER A 202 11.88 -13.84 -10.34
C SER A 202 11.41 -12.69 -9.45
N LYS A 203 11.97 -11.51 -9.64
CA LYS A 203 11.51 -10.27 -9.01
C LYS A 203 10.22 -9.77 -9.65
N TYR A 204 9.99 -10.10 -10.92
CA TYR A 204 8.88 -9.60 -11.69
C TYR A 204 7.83 -10.69 -11.91
N PRO A 205 6.53 -10.35 -11.90
CA PRO A 205 5.47 -11.33 -12.09
C PRO A 205 5.53 -11.92 -13.51
N ALA A 206 5.31 -13.22 -13.61
CA ALA A 206 5.12 -13.89 -14.89
C ALA A 206 3.70 -13.68 -15.41
N THR A 207 2.73 -13.60 -14.49
CA THR A 207 1.32 -13.35 -14.82
C THR A 207 0.69 -12.36 -13.86
N MET A 208 -0.33 -11.66 -14.34
CA MET A 208 -1.24 -10.85 -13.56
C MET A 208 -2.67 -11.15 -14.00
N ILE A 209 -3.58 -11.32 -13.05
CA ILE A 209 -5.00 -11.43 -13.31
C ILE A 209 -5.66 -10.18 -12.75
N GLN A 210 -6.35 -9.45 -13.61
CA GLN A 210 -7.23 -8.36 -13.22
C GLN A 210 -8.65 -8.92 -13.12
N GLU A 211 -9.23 -8.88 -11.94
CA GLU A 211 -10.61 -9.28 -11.68
C GLU A 211 -11.46 -8.02 -11.61
N HIS A 212 -12.43 -7.90 -12.51
CA HIS A 212 -13.38 -6.79 -12.55
C HIS A 212 -14.80 -7.36 -12.56
N PRO A 213 -15.68 -6.98 -11.61
CA PRO A 213 -17.02 -7.58 -11.46
C PRO A 213 -17.90 -7.47 -12.71
N GLU A 214 -17.76 -6.41 -13.47
CA GLU A 214 -18.62 -6.11 -14.62
C GLU A 214 -17.95 -6.35 -15.98
N GLU A 215 -16.61 -6.30 -16.03
CA GLU A 215 -15.86 -6.38 -17.30
C GLU A 215 -15.22 -7.76 -17.52
N GLY A 216 -15.38 -8.67 -16.56
CA GLY A 216 -14.77 -9.98 -16.57
C GLY A 216 -13.30 -9.98 -16.12
N ASN A 217 -12.66 -11.15 -16.23
CA ASN A 217 -11.31 -11.34 -15.76
C ASN A 217 -10.31 -11.23 -16.91
N THR A 218 -9.32 -10.36 -16.79
CA THR A 218 -8.25 -10.26 -17.79
C THR A 218 -6.96 -10.86 -17.26
N THR A 219 -6.42 -11.84 -17.99
CA THR A 219 -5.13 -12.47 -17.66
C THR A 219 -4.04 -11.92 -18.55
N TYR A 220 -3.05 -11.30 -17.93
CA TYR A 220 -1.84 -10.78 -18.56
C TYR A 220 -0.67 -11.75 -18.33
N ARG A 221 0.14 -11.99 -19.39
CA ARG A 221 1.39 -12.76 -19.34
C ARG A 221 2.53 -11.88 -19.77
N TYR A 222 3.62 -11.90 -19.01
CA TYR A 222 4.77 -11.03 -19.21
C TYR A 222 6.01 -11.81 -19.60
N THR A 223 6.69 -11.35 -20.67
CA THR A 223 8.02 -11.83 -21.05
C THR A 223 8.98 -10.65 -21.07
N TYR A 224 9.89 -10.60 -20.09
CA TYR A 224 10.86 -9.53 -19.93
C TYR A 224 12.03 -9.74 -20.87
N THR A 225 12.27 -8.78 -21.78
CA THR A 225 13.26 -8.90 -22.85
C THR A 225 14.51 -8.09 -22.60
N LYS A 226 14.40 -6.95 -21.89
CA LYS A 226 15.54 -6.11 -21.56
C LYS A 226 15.50 -5.57 -20.14
N PHE A 227 16.67 -5.47 -19.55
CA PHE A 227 16.89 -4.91 -18.21
C PHE A 227 17.97 -3.84 -18.25
N ASP A 228 17.89 -2.88 -17.32
CA ASP A 228 18.96 -1.92 -17.08
C ASP A 228 20.05 -2.48 -16.13
N LYS A 229 21.05 -1.62 -15.82
CA LYS A 229 22.14 -1.99 -14.92
C LYS A 229 21.71 -2.29 -13.48
N HIS A 230 20.55 -1.80 -13.05
CA HIS A 230 19.96 -2.05 -11.73
C HIS A 230 19.02 -3.24 -11.72
N LYS A 231 18.95 -4.00 -12.82
CA LYS A 231 18.05 -5.13 -13.05
C LYS A 231 16.57 -4.75 -13.04
N ASN A 232 16.25 -3.49 -13.32
CA ASN A 232 14.89 -3.09 -13.62
C ASN A 232 14.59 -3.40 -15.09
N TRP A 233 13.41 -3.97 -15.36
CA TRP A 233 13.04 -4.22 -16.76
C TRP A 233 12.81 -2.88 -17.47
N ILE A 234 13.23 -2.80 -18.73
CA ILE A 234 13.04 -1.63 -19.59
C ILE A 234 12.29 -1.97 -20.89
N GLU A 235 12.14 -3.26 -21.16
CA GLU A 235 11.30 -3.73 -22.25
C GLU A 235 10.70 -5.10 -21.86
N ARG A 236 9.39 -5.27 -22.10
CA ARG A 236 8.70 -6.55 -21.95
C ARG A 236 7.65 -6.72 -23.02
N LYS A 237 7.38 -7.96 -23.39
CA LYS A 237 6.20 -8.34 -24.17
C LYS A 237 5.08 -8.67 -23.21
N VAL A 238 3.90 -8.23 -23.56
CA VAL A 238 2.65 -8.48 -22.83
C VAL A 238 1.70 -9.20 -23.78
N SER A 239 1.14 -10.31 -23.32
CA SER A 239 0.03 -11.00 -23.97
C SER A 239 -1.13 -11.04 -23.00
N TYR A 240 -2.35 -10.75 -23.45
CA TYR A 240 -3.51 -10.80 -22.58
C TYR A 240 -4.73 -11.42 -23.25
N THR A 241 -5.62 -11.98 -22.43
CA THR A 241 -6.92 -12.53 -22.79
C THR A 241 -7.94 -12.10 -21.74
N THR A 242 -9.14 -11.75 -22.16
CA THR A 242 -10.25 -11.46 -21.26
C THR A 242 -11.25 -12.59 -21.29
N GLU A 243 -11.69 -13.03 -20.11
CA GLU A 243 -12.73 -14.00 -19.86
C GLU A 243 -13.98 -13.24 -19.42
N TYR A 244 -15.12 -13.56 -19.98
CA TYR A 244 -16.41 -12.99 -19.62
C TYR A 244 -17.50 -14.05 -19.71
N ASP A 245 -18.54 -13.85 -18.92
CA ASP A 245 -19.70 -14.73 -18.87
C ASP A 245 -20.42 -14.73 -20.23
N LYS A 246 -20.73 -15.92 -20.75
CA LYS A 246 -21.51 -16.10 -21.95
C LYS A 246 -22.96 -16.44 -21.58
N TYR A 247 -23.90 -15.75 -22.24
CA TYR A 247 -25.33 -15.96 -22.06
C TYR A 247 -25.98 -16.38 -23.38
N ASP A 248 -26.99 -17.25 -23.32
CA ASP A 248 -27.85 -17.59 -24.47
C ASP A 248 -28.85 -16.48 -24.80
N ASP A 249 -29.60 -16.66 -25.89
CA ASP A 249 -30.61 -15.69 -26.34
C ASP A 249 -31.77 -15.48 -25.30
N ASN A 250 -31.88 -16.33 -24.31
CA ASN A 250 -32.87 -16.24 -23.24
C ASN A 250 -32.29 -15.62 -21.97
N GLY A 251 -30.97 -15.22 -21.97
CA GLY A 251 -30.30 -14.65 -20.82
C GLY A 251 -29.81 -15.67 -19.79
N ASN A 252 -29.77 -16.99 -20.14
CA ASN A 252 -29.21 -17.99 -19.25
C ASN A 252 -27.67 -18.07 -19.45
N TYR A 253 -26.93 -18.15 -18.34
CA TYR A 253 -25.49 -18.42 -18.38
C TYR A 253 -25.20 -19.79 -19.01
N VAL A 254 -24.35 -19.82 -20.03
CA VAL A 254 -24.00 -21.04 -20.77
C VAL A 254 -22.51 -21.38 -20.72
N GLY A 255 -21.73 -20.63 -19.95
CA GLY A 255 -20.29 -20.86 -19.76
C GLY A 255 -19.49 -19.58 -19.95
N ASP A 256 -18.17 -19.71 -20.03
CA ASP A 256 -17.26 -18.60 -20.19
C ASP A 256 -16.83 -18.46 -21.67
N GLU A 257 -16.62 -17.26 -22.12
CA GLU A 257 -16.05 -16.94 -23.44
C GLU A 257 -14.75 -16.15 -23.26
N TYR A 258 -13.78 -16.40 -24.13
CA TYR A 258 -12.46 -15.78 -24.08
C TYR A 258 -12.22 -14.93 -25.32
N THR A 259 -11.64 -13.74 -25.15
CA THR A 259 -11.13 -12.97 -26.29
C THR A 259 -9.98 -13.70 -26.95
N ALA A 260 -9.74 -13.44 -28.24
CA ALA A 260 -8.49 -13.84 -28.86
C ALA A 260 -7.32 -13.18 -28.13
N PRO A 261 -6.17 -13.88 -27.97
CA PRO A 261 -4.99 -13.28 -27.36
C PRO A 261 -4.53 -12.04 -28.14
N GLU A 262 -4.32 -10.95 -27.40
CA GLU A 262 -3.70 -9.74 -27.91
C GLU A 262 -2.29 -9.61 -27.37
N GLU A 263 -1.39 -9.03 -28.18
CA GLU A 263 0.01 -8.86 -27.80
C GLU A 263 0.50 -7.45 -28.10
N TYR A 264 1.31 -6.91 -27.18
CA TYR A 264 2.02 -5.65 -27.40
C TYR A 264 3.36 -5.64 -26.67
N THR A 265 4.17 -4.64 -26.98
CA THR A 265 5.46 -4.44 -26.29
C THR A 265 5.42 -3.18 -25.46
N GLU A 266 5.72 -3.32 -24.19
CA GLU A 266 5.93 -2.20 -23.30
C GLU A 266 7.40 -1.84 -23.22
N LYS A 267 7.67 -0.54 -23.21
CA LYS A 267 9.00 0.04 -23.01
C LYS A 267 8.92 1.12 -21.97
N ARG A 268 9.98 1.24 -21.18
CA ARG A 268 10.12 2.33 -20.22
C ARG A 268 11.56 2.79 -20.10
N THR A 269 11.74 4.04 -19.72
CA THR A 269 13.02 4.63 -19.34
C THR A 269 13.01 4.91 -17.85
N ILE A 270 14.17 4.74 -17.19
CA ILE A 270 14.30 4.90 -15.75
C ILE A 270 15.45 5.84 -15.47
N GLU A 271 15.17 6.90 -14.71
CA GLU A 271 16.18 7.81 -14.20
C GLU A 271 16.44 7.55 -12.73
N TYR A 272 17.66 7.79 -12.30
CA TYR A 272 18.13 7.58 -10.93
C TYR A 272 18.67 8.88 -10.34
N TRP A 273 18.57 8.96 -9.00
CA TRP A 273 19.16 10.05 -8.23
C TRP A 273 20.68 10.02 -8.27
#